data_fe6860dac913a70d4a759d899d6ea04e
#
_entry.id   fe6860dac913a70d4a759d899d6ea04e
#
_cell.length_a   1.000
_cell.length_b   1.000
_cell.length_c   1.000
_cell.angle_alpha   90.00
_cell.angle_beta   90.00
_cell.angle_gamma   90.00
#
_symmetry.space_group_name_H-M   'P 1'
#
loop_
_entity.id
_entity.type
_entity.pdbx_description
1 polymer ?
#
loop_
_entity_poly.entity_id
_entity_poly.type
_entity_poly.pdbx_seq_one_letter_code
_entity_poly.pdbx_strand_id
1 'polypeptide(L)'
;TQMLHTVGKQKFDGVTGLWYGKAPGVDRSGDALKHANYTGIGKNGGVLAVAGDDPSCKSSSLCSQSEPMLMHVGIPSLYPGNVQEILDLGLHGYMMSRLSGLWVGLKIVTNVADGSGTANVDPARLNFVTPDLMFDGKAFAPTMNLGMNVRAEALEMEPSLYTRRLEVAKRYAAANKLNNVVFENPDAWLGIITAGKTYNDLRQCFLELGLDDAALRRYGIRILKMGMLFPMEPQIVRDFARGLEEIFVIEEKRPFLEMFAKNVLYGSANAPRIVG
;
A
#
# COMPACT_ATOMS: atom_id res chain seq x y z
N THR A 1 -3.05 22.24 2.36
CA THR A 1 -3.00 21.26 1.27
C THR A 1 -4.26 21.31 0.43
N GLN A 2 -5.46 21.24 1.03
CA GLN A 2 -6.74 21.32 0.29
C GLN A 2 -6.90 22.62 -0.49
N MET A 3 -6.49 23.75 0.08
CA MET A 3 -6.51 25.03 -0.65
C MET A 3 -5.61 25.05 -1.89
N LEU A 4 -4.51 24.27 -1.90
CA LEU A 4 -3.64 24.14 -3.06
C LEU A 4 -4.30 23.41 -4.21
N HIS A 5 -5.37 22.63 -3.92
CA HIS A 5 -6.13 21.88 -4.92
C HIS A 5 -7.44 22.55 -5.32
N THR A 6 -7.77 23.73 -4.76
CA THR A 6 -9.00 24.45 -5.10
C THR A 6 -8.89 25.08 -6.48
N VAL A 7 -9.71 24.60 -7.42
CA VAL A 7 -9.70 25.05 -8.82
C VAL A 7 -9.85 26.59 -8.91
N GLY A 8 -8.98 27.21 -9.69
CA GLY A 8 -8.98 28.67 -9.93
C GLY A 8 -8.33 29.49 -8.82
N LYS A 9 -7.87 28.89 -7.73
CA LYS A 9 -7.18 29.60 -6.64
C LYS A 9 -5.72 29.16 -6.45
N GLN A 10 -5.32 28.04 -7.05
CA GLN A 10 -3.94 27.59 -6.99
C GLN A 10 -3.04 28.42 -7.91
N LYS A 11 -1.88 28.79 -7.42
CA LYS A 11 -0.84 29.44 -8.20
C LYS A 11 -0.11 28.44 -9.13
N PHE A 12 -0.03 27.20 -8.69
CA PHE A 12 0.56 26.07 -9.44
C PHE A 12 -0.35 24.86 -9.31
N ASP A 13 -0.48 24.11 -10.40
CA ASP A 13 -1.15 22.82 -10.41
C ASP A 13 -0.11 21.71 -10.22
N GLY A 14 -0.38 20.73 -9.36
CA GLY A 14 0.59 19.67 -9.10
C GLY A 14 0.28 18.80 -7.89
N VAL A 15 1.31 18.09 -7.43
CA VAL A 15 1.25 17.12 -6.35
C VAL A 15 1.85 17.66 -5.05
N THR A 16 1.47 17.07 -3.92
CA THR A 16 1.96 17.47 -2.60
C THR A 16 2.40 16.25 -1.81
N GLY A 17 3.54 16.36 -1.12
CA GLY A 17 4.00 15.41 -0.11
C GLY A 17 3.93 16.01 1.28
N LEU A 18 3.51 15.23 2.25
CA LEU A 18 3.49 15.57 3.67
C LEU A 18 4.26 14.51 4.43
N TRP A 19 5.30 14.93 5.15
CA TRP A 19 6.14 14.00 5.92
C TRP A 19 5.71 14.03 7.40
N TYR A 20 5.34 12.86 7.91
CA TYR A 20 5.03 12.65 9.31
C TYR A 20 6.20 11.97 10.00
N GLY A 21 6.76 12.65 11.00
CA GLY A 21 7.84 12.11 11.80
C GLY A 21 7.34 10.95 12.67
N LYS A 22 7.56 9.73 12.20
CA LYS A 22 7.20 8.46 12.85
C LYS A 22 5.69 8.28 13.03
N ALA A 23 5.25 7.12 13.53
CA ALA A 23 3.84 6.87 13.82
C ALA A 23 3.22 7.88 14.79
N PRO A 24 3.88 8.41 15.84
CA PRO A 24 3.28 9.46 16.65
C PRO A 24 2.87 10.71 15.89
N GLY A 25 3.54 11.05 14.78
CA GLY A 25 3.14 12.14 13.90
C GLY A 25 1.87 11.80 13.12
N VAL A 26 1.77 10.57 12.62
CA VAL A 26 0.57 10.06 11.94
C VAL A 26 -0.60 10.00 12.92
N ASP A 27 -0.40 9.42 14.11
CA ASP A 27 -1.43 9.25 15.13
C ASP A 27 -2.04 10.59 15.56
N ARG A 28 -1.20 11.61 15.81
CA ARG A 28 -1.66 12.95 16.19
C ARG A 28 -2.39 13.68 15.06
N SER A 29 -2.15 13.29 13.82
CA SER A 29 -2.77 13.87 12.64
C SER A 29 -4.04 13.14 12.20
N GLY A 30 -4.50 12.12 12.92
CA GLY A 30 -5.56 11.21 12.51
C GLY A 30 -6.85 11.91 12.09
N ASP A 31 -7.33 12.86 12.88
CA ASP A 31 -8.53 13.63 12.53
C ASP A 31 -8.32 14.45 11.24
N ALA A 32 -7.21 15.16 11.15
CA ALA A 32 -6.86 15.95 9.96
C ALA A 32 -6.70 15.07 8.71
N LEU A 33 -6.06 13.90 8.85
CA LEU A 33 -5.93 12.92 7.77
C LEU A 33 -7.29 12.40 7.32
N LYS A 34 -8.18 12.09 8.26
CA LYS A 34 -9.53 11.62 7.97
C LYS A 34 -10.30 12.65 7.17
N HIS A 35 -10.37 13.90 7.65
CA HIS A 35 -11.03 14.98 6.96
C HIS A 35 -10.45 15.24 5.57
N ALA A 36 -9.13 15.28 5.47
CA ALA A 36 -8.44 15.50 4.19
C ALA A 36 -8.73 14.40 3.17
N ASN A 37 -8.68 13.15 3.60
CA ASN A 37 -8.95 12.00 2.73
C ASN A 37 -10.43 11.94 2.28
N TYR A 38 -11.36 12.24 3.18
CA TYR A 38 -12.78 12.32 2.84
C TYR A 38 -13.06 13.42 1.81
N THR A 39 -12.47 14.59 2.00
CA THR A 39 -12.60 15.73 1.07
C THR A 39 -12.09 15.39 -0.34
N GLY A 40 -11.04 14.60 -0.45
CA GLY A 40 -10.43 14.25 -1.73
C GLY A 40 -9.39 15.26 -2.21
N ILE A 41 -9.08 15.22 -3.50
CA ILE A 41 -8.05 16.02 -4.14
C ILE A 41 -8.55 16.69 -5.42
N GLY A 42 -7.84 17.73 -5.87
CA GLY A 42 -8.13 18.39 -7.15
C GLY A 42 -7.77 17.53 -8.36
N LYS A 43 -8.33 17.88 -9.51
CA LYS A 43 -8.27 17.10 -10.77
C LYS A 43 -6.86 16.66 -11.19
N ASN A 44 -5.89 17.56 -11.12
CA ASN A 44 -4.48 17.28 -11.48
C ASN A 44 -3.60 17.10 -10.24
N GLY A 45 -4.22 17.00 -9.06
CA GLY A 45 -3.54 16.82 -7.81
C GLY A 45 -2.99 15.42 -7.61
N GLY A 46 -2.51 15.20 -6.42
CA GLY A 46 -2.02 13.94 -5.88
C GLY A 46 -1.36 14.23 -4.54
N VAL A 47 -1.63 13.40 -3.54
CA VAL A 47 -1.10 13.62 -2.19
C VAL A 47 -0.46 12.35 -1.66
N LEU A 48 0.79 12.45 -1.22
CA LEU A 48 1.46 11.44 -0.42
C LEU A 48 1.53 11.85 1.04
N ALA A 49 1.06 10.97 1.92
CA ALA A 49 1.29 11.02 3.36
C ALA A 49 2.46 10.09 3.68
N VAL A 50 3.67 10.66 3.79
CA VAL A 50 4.88 9.87 4.04
C VAL A 50 5.00 9.62 5.54
N ALA A 51 4.86 8.36 5.95
CA ALA A 51 4.98 7.91 7.33
C ALA A 51 6.37 7.33 7.57
N GLY A 52 7.19 8.06 8.33
CA GLY A 52 8.54 7.63 8.70
C GLY A 52 8.50 6.73 9.93
N ASP A 53 8.27 5.43 9.75
CA ASP A 53 8.12 4.49 10.86
C ASP A 53 9.46 4.04 11.46
N ASP A 54 9.43 3.76 12.76
CA ASP A 54 10.55 3.22 13.52
C ASP A 54 10.12 1.95 14.30
N PRO A 55 9.93 0.83 13.58
CA PRO A 55 9.37 -0.39 14.17
C PRO A 55 10.26 -1.01 15.25
N SER A 56 11.57 -0.83 15.17
CA SER A 56 12.55 -1.33 16.15
C SER A 56 12.96 -0.31 17.22
N CYS A 57 12.33 0.85 17.22
CA CYS A 57 12.57 1.89 18.24
C CYS A 57 14.02 2.41 18.32
N LYS A 58 14.68 2.53 17.15
CA LYS A 58 16.08 3.02 17.08
C LYS A 58 16.27 4.42 17.65
N SER A 59 15.28 5.30 17.43
CA SER A 59 15.30 6.68 17.92
C SER A 59 13.94 7.16 18.42
N SER A 60 13.00 6.26 18.64
CA SER A 60 11.66 6.53 19.18
C SER A 60 11.58 6.10 20.64
N SER A 61 10.69 6.70 21.42
CA SER A 61 10.38 6.25 22.77
C SER A 61 9.51 4.98 22.81
N LEU A 62 8.77 4.69 21.72
CA LEU A 62 7.92 3.51 21.58
C LEU A 62 8.08 2.91 20.18
N CYS A 63 8.02 1.59 20.11
CA CYS A 63 7.90 0.89 18.83
C CYS A 63 6.59 1.25 18.14
N SER A 64 6.61 1.50 16.85
CA SER A 64 5.47 2.06 16.14
C SER A 64 5.17 1.40 14.82
N GLN A 65 3.92 1.54 14.38
CA GLN A 65 3.36 0.96 13.17
C GLN A 65 2.23 1.87 12.67
N SER A 66 2.38 2.45 11.49
CA SER A 66 1.42 3.44 10.94
C SER A 66 0.28 2.83 10.14
N GLU A 67 0.40 1.58 9.66
CA GLU A 67 -0.60 0.95 8.78
C GLU A 67 -2.00 0.91 9.40
N PRO A 68 -2.18 0.56 10.69
CA PRO A 68 -3.51 0.52 11.28
C PRO A 68 -4.20 1.88 11.29
N MET A 69 -3.43 2.96 11.49
CA MET A 69 -3.97 4.32 11.47
C MET A 69 -4.35 4.75 10.05
N LEU A 70 -3.50 4.46 9.06
CA LEU A 70 -3.79 4.73 7.66
C LEU A 70 -5.04 3.97 7.21
N MET A 71 -5.18 2.70 7.59
CA MET A 71 -6.39 1.91 7.36
C MET A 71 -7.62 2.55 8.00
N HIS A 72 -7.53 2.96 9.28
CA HIS A 72 -8.63 3.59 10.00
C HIS A 72 -9.18 4.83 9.29
N VAL A 73 -8.30 5.63 8.70
CA VAL A 73 -8.68 6.85 7.97
C VAL A 73 -8.92 6.62 6.47
N GLY A 74 -8.91 5.37 6.01
CA GLY A 74 -9.19 4.99 4.62
C GLY A 74 -8.09 5.41 3.61
N ILE A 75 -6.86 5.56 4.05
CA ILE A 75 -5.71 5.94 3.21
C ILE A 75 -4.97 4.68 2.75
N PRO A 76 -4.92 4.38 1.43
CA PRO A 76 -4.08 3.30 0.90
C PRO A 76 -2.64 3.42 1.37
N SER A 77 -1.99 2.31 1.70
CA SER A 77 -0.62 2.32 2.19
C SER A 77 0.33 1.50 1.32
N LEU A 78 1.40 2.15 0.86
CA LEU A 78 2.49 1.57 0.09
C LEU A 78 3.72 1.41 0.99
N TYR A 79 4.48 0.33 0.76
CA TYR A 79 5.64 0.02 1.59
C TYR A 79 6.88 -0.34 0.76
N PRO A 80 7.76 0.64 0.45
CA PRO A 80 9.04 0.40 -0.19
C PRO A 80 10.04 -0.29 0.73
N GLY A 81 10.82 -1.22 0.19
CA GLY A 81 11.89 -1.91 0.91
C GLY A 81 13.29 -1.38 0.63
N ASN A 82 13.46 -0.46 -0.33
CA ASN A 82 14.75 0.09 -0.73
C ASN A 82 14.58 1.46 -1.41
N VAL A 83 15.70 2.12 -1.73
CA VAL A 83 15.73 3.47 -2.34
C VAL A 83 15.01 3.52 -3.70
N GLN A 84 15.19 2.50 -4.55
CA GLN A 84 14.50 2.44 -5.84
C GLN A 84 12.98 2.36 -5.65
N GLU A 85 12.53 1.53 -4.73
CA GLU A 85 11.10 1.38 -4.46
C GLU A 85 10.48 2.62 -3.80
N ILE A 86 11.25 3.44 -3.06
CA ILE A 86 10.75 4.75 -2.59
C ILE A 86 10.36 5.61 -3.79
N LEU A 87 11.22 5.67 -4.81
CA LEU A 87 10.96 6.44 -6.02
C LEU A 87 9.77 5.87 -6.80
N ASP A 88 9.76 4.56 -7.03
CA ASP A 88 8.78 3.89 -7.87
C ASP A 88 7.38 3.90 -7.23
N LEU A 89 7.27 3.44 -5.99
CA LEU A 89 6.00 3.44 -5.26
C LEU A 89 5.54 4.86 -4.93
N GLY A 90 6.46 5.82 -4.76
CA GLY A 90 6.13 7.23 -4.60
C GLY A 90 5.41 7.78 -5.85
N LEU A 91 5.94 7.52 -7.05
CA LEU A 91 5.32 7.92 -8.31
C LEU A 91 3.99 7.20 -8.55
N HIS A 92 3.93 5.89 -8.28
CA HIS A 92 2.66 5.14 -8.30
C HIS A 92 1.66 5.68 -7.30
N GLY A 93 2.10 6.10 -6.11
CA GLY A 93 1.26 6.69 -5.09
C GLY A 93 0.61 8.00 -5.56
N TYR A 94 1.34 8.87 -6.23
CA TYR A 94 0.76 10.08 -6.83
C TYR A 94 -0.26 9.76 -7.94
N MET A 95 0.03 8.79 -8.79
CA MET A 95 -0.91 8.39 -9.85
C MET A 95 -2.15 7.73 -9.28
N MET A 96 -2.01 6.84 -8.28
CA MET A 96 -3.12 6.25 -7.55
C MET A 96 -3.98 7.33 -6.87
N SER A 97 -3.34 8.28 -6.20
CA SER A 97 -4.02 9.41 -5.55
C SER A 97 -4.86 10.20 -6.56
N ARG A 98 -4.26 10.55 -7.70
CA ARG A 98 -4.94 11.29 -8.78
C ARG A 98 -6.15 10.56 -9.34
N LEU A 99 -6.04 9.26 -9.59
CA LEU A 99 -7.12 8.46 -10.17
C LEU A 99 -8.23 8.15 -9.17
N SER A 100 -7.91 7.94 -7.91
CA SER A 100 -8.88 7.56 -6.88
C SER A 100 -9.48 8.75 -6.12
N GLY A 101 -8.80 9.90 -6.12
CA GLY A 101 -9.14 11.03 -5.26
C GLY A 101 -8.72 10.85 -3.79
N LEU A 102 -8.03 9.75 -3.46
CA LEU A 102 -7.54 9.46 -2.11
C LEU A 102 -6.20 10.14 -1.85
N TRP A 103 -5.91 10.42 -0.59
CA TRP A 103 -4.54 10.50 -0.14
C TRP A 103 -3.91 9.10 -0.16
N VAL A 104 -2.62 8.99 -0.37
CA VAL A 104 -1.91 7.71 -0.36
C VAL A 104 -0.77 7.77 0.64
N GLY A 105 -0.72 6.79 1.54
CA GLY A 105 0.35 6.61 2.51
C GLY A 105 1.57 5.96 1.87
N LEU A 106 2.75 6.48 2.16
CA LEU A 106 4.03 5.85 1.83
C LEU A 106 4.79 5.60 3.13
N LYS A 107 4.81 4.35 3.58
CA LYS A 107 5.53 3.96 4.79
C LYS A 107 7.02 3.80 4.47
N ILE A 108 7.87 4.58 5.12
CA ILE A 108 9.32 4.46 5.01
C ILE A 108 9.87 4.14 6.40
N VAL A 109 10.37 2.92 6.60
CA VAL A 109 10.95 2.53 7.88
C VAL A 109 12.38 3.06 8.04
N THR A 110 12.82 3.25 9.27
CA THR A 110 14.13 3.82 9.63
C THR A 110 15.27 3.20 8.83
N ASN A 111 15.31 1.88 8.71
CA ASN A 111 16.38 1.18 7.98
C ASN A 111 16.44 1.55 6.50
N VAL A 112 15.31 1.85 5.89
CA VAL A 112 15.23 2.28 4.49
C VAL A 112 15.49 3.77 4.36
N ALA A 113 15.01 4.58 5.32
CA ALA A 113 15.22 6.02 5.35
C ALA A 113 16.70 6.41 5.57
N ASP A 114 17.39 5.67 6.45
CA ASP A 114 18.83 5.85 6.72
C ASP A 114 19.71 5.16 5.66
N GLY A 115 19.12 4.38 4.78
CA GLY A 115 19.81 3.66 3.71
C GLY A 115 20.26 4.60 2.59
N SER A 116 21.29 4.17 1.88
CA SER A 116 21.74 4.82 0.64
C SER A 116 21.87 3.79 -0.47
N GLY A 117 21.72 4.21 -1.70
CA GLY A 117 21.82 3.33 -2.86
C GLY A 117 21.73 4.09 -4.17
N THR A 118 22.04 3.41 -5.25
CA THR A 118 21.86 3.92 -6.61
C THR A 118 20.42 3.65 -7.06
N ALA A 119 19.76 4.67 -7.61
CA ALA A 119 18.44 4.54 -8.20
C ALA A 119 18.47 4.92 -9.68
N ASN A 120 17.72 4.19 -10.51
CA ASN A 120 17.44 4.59 -11.87
C ASN A 120 16.33 5.65 -11.84
N VAL A 121 16.64 6.86 -12.31
CA VAL A 121 15.73 8.00 -12.33
C VAL A 121 15.12 8.27 -13.71
N ASP A 122 15.39 7.42 -14.71
CA ASP A 122 14.80 7.56 -16.04
C ASP A 122 13.26 7.46 -15.93
N PRO A 123 12.52 8.53 -16.30
CA PRO A 123 11.07 8.52 -16.24
C PRO A 123 10.43 7.52 -17.21
N ALA A 124 11.12 7.16 -18.29
CA ALA A 124 10.62 6.21 -19.31
C ALA A 124 10.57 4.76 -18.81
N ARG A 125 11.23 4.43 -17.69
CA ARG A 125 11.23 3.08 -17.12
C ARG A 125 9.90 2.67 -16.45
N LEU A 126 9.07 3.64 -16.08
CA LEU A 126 7.76 3.37 -15.45
C LEU A 126 6.64 3.61 -16.46
N ASN A 127 5.79 2.61 -16.60
CA ASN A 127 4.57 2.73 -17.37
C ASN A 127 3.37 2.66 -16.41
N PHE A 128 2.58 3.73 -16.34
CA PHE A 128 1.41 3.81 -15.48
C PHE A 128 0.16 3.37 -16.23
N VAL A 129 -0.37 2.22 -15.85
CA VAL A 129 -1.59 1.68 -16.44
C VAL A 129 -2.81 2.22 -15.70
N THR A 130 -3.70 2.88 -16.42
CA THR A 130 -5.01 3.28 -15.90
C THR A 130 -5.94 2.07 -15.92
N PRO A 131 -6.49 1.63 -14.78
CA PRO A 131 -7.41 0.50 -14.72
C PRO A 131 -8.78 0.88 -15.29
N ASP A 132 -9.66 -0.12 -15.40
CA ASP A 132 -11.07 0.15 -15.65
C ASP A 132 -11.69 0.93 -14.47
N LEU A 133 -12.27 2.09 -14.79
CA LEU A 133 -12.90 2.99 -13.84
C LEU A 133 -14.44 2.98 -13.94
N MET A 134 -15.02 1.99 -14.61
CA MET A 134 -16.47 1.86 -14.70
C MET A 134 -17.07 1.27 -13.41
N PHE A 135 -18.12 1.93 -12.91
CA PHE A 135 -18.94 1.50 -11.80
C PHE A 135 -20.42 1.69 -12.16
N ASP A 136 -21.19 0.61 -12.12
CA ASP A 136 -22.62 0.63 -12.43
C ASP A 136 -22.94 1.31 -13.77
N GLY A 137 -22.10 1.07 -14.79
CA GLY A 137 -22.23 1.64 -16.12
C GLY A 137 -21.84 3.11 -16.26
N LYS A 138 -21.26 3.71 -15.22
CA LYS A 138 -20.80 5.10 -15.22
C LYS A 138 -19.28 5.17 -14.96
N ALA A 139 -18.60 6.03 -15.70
CA ALA A 139 -17.18 6.28 -15.46
C ALA A 139 -17.00 7.04 -14.13
N PHE A 140 -16.13 6.51 -13.27
CA PHE A 140 -15.75 7.18 -12.04
C PHE A 140 -14.79 8.33 -12.37
N ALA A 141 -15.02 9.48 -11.78
CA ALA A 141 -14.08 10.59 -11.75
C ALA A 141 -13.94 11.08 -10.30
N PRO A 142 -12.72 11.24 -9.79
CA PRO A 142 -12.53 11.75 -8.45
C PRO A 142 -13.01 13.20 -8.35
N THR A 143 -13.65 13.52 -7.25
CA THR A 143 -14.11 14.88 -6.95
C THR A 143 -13.54 15.34 -5.62
N MET A 144 -13.22 16.63 -5.52
CA MET A 144 -12.92 17.26 -4.26
C MET A 144 -14.21 17.88 -3.71
N ASN A 145 -14.64 17.42 -2.55
CA ASN A 145 -15.83 17.93 -1.88
C ASN A 145 -15.42 18.72 -0.64
N LEU A 146 -15.70 20.05 -0.66
CA LEU A 146 -15.45 20.96 0.47
C LEU A 146 -16.69 21.17 1.35
N GLY A 147 -17.80 20.49 1.02
CA GLY A 147 -19.10 20.66 1.68
C GLY A 147 -19.27 19.86 2.98
N MET A 148 -18.18 19.54 3.71
CA MET A 148 -18.24 18.77 4.96
C MET A 148 -19.16 19.40 6.04
N ASN A 149 -19.43 20.68 5.94
CA ASN A 149 -20.38 21.38 6.83
C ASN A 149 -21.84 21.18 6.42
N VAL A 150 -22.08 20.58 5.25
CA VAL A 150 -23.43 20.24 4.77
C VAL A 150 -23.65 18.75 5.04
N ARG A 151 -24.58 18.43 5.95
CA ARG A 151 -24.79 17.05 6.41
C ARG A 151 -25.05 16.05 5.27
N ALA A 152 -25.82 16.42 4.28
CA ALA A 152 -26.12 15.55 3.15
C ALA A 152 -24.85 15.19 2.35
N GLU A 153 -24.00 16.18 2.07
CA GLU A 153 -22.74 15.98 1.36
C GLU A 153 -21.75 15.12 2.18
N ALA A 154 -21.67 15.37 3.50
CA ALA A 154 -20.81 14.59 4.39
C ALA A 154 -21.21 13.11 4.43
N LEU A 155 -22.50 12.80 4.40
CA LEU A 155 -23.01 11.43 4.37
C LEU A 155 -22.70 10.69 3.07
N GLU A 156 -22.54 11.39 1.95
CA GLU A 156 -22.15 10.79 0.66
C GLU A 156 -20.64 10.53 0.53
N MET A 157 -19.81 11.22 1.32
CA MET A 157 -18.35 11.05 1.26
C MET A 157 -17.91 9.66 1.71
N GLU A 158 -18.51 9.11 2.76
CA GLU A 158 -18.13 7.81 3.32
C GLU A 158 -18.44 6.65 2.37
N PRO A 159 -19.64 6.47 1.82
CA PRO A 159 -19.88 5.46 0.80
C PRO A 159 -18.95 5.60 -0.41
N SER A 160 -18.72 6.83 -0.90
CA SER A 160 -17.78 7.09 -1.99
C SER A 160 -16.38 6.59 -1.67
N LEU A 161 -15.90 6.84 -0.44
CA LEU A 161 -14.58 6.41 0.02
C LEU A 161 -14.45 4.87 -0.01
N TYR A 162 -15.37 4.18 0.65
CA TYR A 162 -15.23 2.75 0.89
C TYR A 162 -15.69 1.86 -0.29
N THR A 163 -16.67 2.30 -1.08
CA THR A 163 -17.22 1.47 -2.17
C THR A 163 -16.61 1.76 -3.54
N ARG A 164 -16.05 2.97 -3.75
CA ARG A 164 -15.52 3.38 -5.06
C ARG A 164 -14.06 3.76 -5.03
N ARG A 165 -13.67 4.71 -4.20
CA ARG A 165 -12.31 5.26 -4.21
C ARG A 165 -11.26 4.23 -3.78
N LEU A 166 -11.51 3.45 -2.72
CA LEU A 166 -10.64 2.33 -2.33
C LEU A 166 -10.66 1.19 -3.35
N GLU A 167 -11.78 0.98 -4.06
CA GLU A 167 -11.84 0.01 -5.14
C GLU A 167 -10.98 0.43 -6.34
N VAL A 168 -10.97 1.71 -6.70
CA VAL A 168 -10.04 2.26 -7.71
C VAL A 168 -8.59 2.00 -7.30
N ALA A 169 -8.24 2.19 -6.03
CA ALA A 169 -6.89 1.90 -5.54
C ALA A 169 -6.52 0.41 -5.69
N LYS A 170 -7.43 -0.52 -5.40
CA LYS A 170 -7.21 -1.97 -5.63
C LYS A 170 -7.02 -2.29 -7.12
N ARG A 171 -7.90 -1.78 -7.97
CA ARG A 171 -7.79 -1.96 -9.42
C ARG A 171 -6.49 -1.38 -9.98
N TYR A 172 -6.08 -0.21 -9.46
CA TYR A 172 -4.81 0.40 -9.84
C TYR A 172 -3.61 -0.48 -9.43
N ALA A 173 -3.61 -1.00 -8.21
CA ALA A 173 -2.55 -1.88 -7.72
C ALA A 173 -2.44 -3.16 -8.56
N ALA A 174 -3.56 -3.77 -8.92
CA ALA A 174 -3.61 -4.95 -9.77
C ALA A 174 -3.10 -4.66 -11.20
N ALA A 175 -3.60 -3.59 -11.84
CA ALA A 175 -3.21 -3.22 -13.21
C ALA A 175 -1.70 -2.86 -13.32
N ASN A 176 -1.14 -2.28 -12.26
CA ASN A 176 0.27 -1.87 -12.21
C ASN A 176 1.17 -2.88 -11.48
N LYS A 177 0.63 -4.04 -11.08
CA LYS A 177 1.37 -5.12 -10.43
C LYS A 177 2.18 -4.64 -9.22
N LEU A 178 1.56 -3.81 -8.36
CA LEU A 178 2.23 -3.32 -7.15
C LEU A 178 2.46 -4.45 -6.13
N ASN A 179 1.66 -5.51 -6.20
CA ASN A 179 1.84 -6.76 -5.47
C ASN A 179 2.25 -7.84 -6.47
N ASN A 180 3.31 -8.58 -6.18
CA ASN A 180 3.87 -9.53 -7.13
C ASN A 180 4.28 -10.84 -6.46
N VAL A 181 4.02 -11.95 -7.14
CA VAL A 181 4.72 -13.19 -6.84
C VAL A 181 6.15 -13.06 -7.40
N VAL A 182 7.08 -12.83 -6.49
CA VAL A 182 8.50 -12.57 -6.84
C VAL A 182 9.34 -13.82 -6.94
N PHE A 183 8.80 -14.94 -6.47
CA PHE A 183 9.37 -16.27 -6.64
C PHE A 183 8.24 -17.27 -6.88
N GLU A 184 8.14 -17.72 -8.12
CA GLU A 184 7.16 -18.72 -8.55
C GLU A 184 7.70 -20.13 -8.42
N ASN A 185 6.85 -21.02 -7.93
CA ASN A 185 7.10 -22.45 -7.91
C ASN A 185 5.74 -23.18 -8.10
N PRO A 186 5.51 -23.87 -9.22
CA PRO A 186 4.26 -24.57 -9.47
C PRO A 186 3.98 -25.70 -8.47
N ASP A 187 5.04 -26.30 -7.93
CA ASP A 187 4.97 -27.41 -6.96
C ASP A 187 5.07 -26.93 -5.50
N ALA A 188 4.78 -25.64 -5.26
CA ALA A 188 4.86 -25.08 -3.92
C ALA A 188 3.74 -25.61 -3.03
N TRP A 189 4.11 -26.02 -1.82
CA TRP A 189 3.19 -26.31 -0.71
C TRP A 189 3.20 -25.21 0.34
N LEU A 190 4.32 -24.45 0.44
CA LEU A 190 4.49 -23.33 1.39
C LEU A 190 4.55 -22.01 0.62
N GLY A 191 3.63 -21.10 0.94
CA GLY A 191 3.67 -19.71 0.51
C GLY A 191 4.27 -18.80 1.58
N ILE A 192 5.03 -17.79 1.17
CA ILE A 192 5.48 -16.73 2.07
C ILE A 192 4.93 -15.40 1.58
N ILE A 193 4.19 -14.68 2.44
CA ILE A 193 3.74 -13.32 2.17
C ILE A 193 4.59 -12.36 3.00
N THR A 194 5.15 -11.36 2.36
CA THR A 194 5.97 -10.34 3.02
C THR A 194 5.90 -8.99 2.30
N ALA A 195 6.49 -7.93 2.86
CA ALA A 195 6.45 -6.58 2.28
C ALA A 195 7.70 -5.76 2.61
N GLY A 196 7.97 -4.76 1.80
CA GLY A 196 8.97 -3.73 2.06
C GLY A 196 10.32 -4.29 2.52
N LYS A 197 10.80 -3.78 3.66
CA LYS A 197 12.08 -4.21 4.25
C LYS A 197 12.10 -5.68 4.64
N THR A 198 10.99 -6.22 5.20
CA THR A 198 10.96 -7.63 5.63
C THR A 198 11.16 -8.62 4.49
N TYR A 199 10.82 -8.25 3.25
CA TYR A 199 11.21 -9.04 2.08
C TYR A 199 12.74 -9.11 1.91
N ASN A 200 13.45 -7.99 2.10
CA ASN A 200 14.91 -7.97 2.00
C ASN A 200 15.55 -8.78 3.13
N ASP A 201 15.02 -8.69 4.35
CA ASP A 201 15.46 -9.50 5.49
C ASP A 201 15.27 -11.00 5.22
N LEU A 202 14.12 -11.39 4.66
CA LEU A 202 13.87 -12.77 4.24
C LEU A 202 14.90 -13.26 3.21
N ARG A 203 15.21 -12.42 2.20
CA ARG A 203 16.23 -12.78 1.19
C ARG A 203 17.61 -12.92 1.82
N GLN A 204 17.94 -12.07 2.78
CA GLN A 204 19.19 -12.17 3.54
C GLN A 204 19.24 -13.46 4.36
N CYS A 205 18.16 -13.81 5.06
CA CYS A 205 18.08 -15.08 5.79
C CYS A 205 18.32 -16.30 4.86
N PHE A 206 17.75 -16.28 3.65
CA PHE A 206 18.01 -17.36 2.70
C PHE A 206 19.49 -17.47 2.31
N LEU A 207 20.16 -16.34 2.08
CA LEU A 207 21.60 -16.32 1.81
C LEU A 207 22.41 -16.89 2.98
N GLU A 208 22.10 -16.49 4.21
CA GLU A 208 22.77 -16.97 5.43
C GLU A 208 22.56 -18.46 5.69
N LEU A 209 21.38 -18.98 5.31
CA LEU A 209 21.07 -20.41 5.40
C LEU A 209 21.58 -21.23 4.20
N GLY A 210 22.21 -20.57 3.21
CA GLY A 210 22.67 -21.23 1.99
C GLY A 210 21.54 -21.73 1.08
N LEU A 211 20.37 -21.09 1.17
CA LEU A 211 19.20 -21.42 0.36
C LEU A 211 19.17 -20.56 -0.92
N ASP A 212 19.67 -21.12 -1.98
CA ASP A 212 19.55 -20.57 -3.32
C ASP A 212 18.16 -20.83 -3.93
N ASP A 213 17.91 -20.29 -5.11
CA ASP A 213 16.64 -20.47 -5.82
C ASP A 213 16.33 -21.95 -6.15
N ALA A 214 17.36 -22.78 -6.37
CA ALA A 214 17.18 -24.21 -6.57
C ALA A 214 16.73 -24.91 -5.29
N ALA A 215 17.30 -24.54 -4.15
CA ALA A 215 16.88 -25.03 -2.85
C ALA A 215 15.45 -24.61 -2.52
N LEU A 216 15.08 -23.34 -2.77
CA LEU A 216 13.71 -22.86 -2.56
C LEU A 216 12.70 -23.64 -3.42
N ARG A 217 13.05 -23.95 -4.69
CA ARG A 217 12.20 -24.79 -5.54
C ARG A 217 12.06 -26.21 -4.97
N ARG A 218 13.17 -26.82 -4.58
CA ARG A 218 13.18 -28.19 -4.00
C ARG A 218 12.38 -28.29 -2.71
N TYR A 219 12.37 -27.21 -1.90
CA TYR A 219 11.60 -27.15 -0.66
C TYR A 219 10.14 -26.74 -0.87
N GLY A 220 9.72 -26.50 -2.11
CA GLY A 220 8.35 -26.18 -2.43
C GLY A 220 7.90 -24.82 -1.92
N ILE A 221 8.73 -23.80 -2.04
CA ILE A 221 8.47 -22.45 -1.58
C ILE A 221 8.00 -21.56 -2.74
N ARG A 222 7.00 -20.71 -2.49
CA ARG A 222 6.53 -19.61 -3.36
C ARG A 222 6.49 -18.32 -2.54
N ILE A 223 6.82 -17.15 -3.14
CA ILE A 223 6.92 -15.89 -2.39
C ILE A 223 6.11 -14.79 -3.06
N LEU A 224 5.19 -14.19 -2.29
CA LEU A 224 4.43 -13.00 -2.65
C LEU A 224 4.99 -11.78 -1.90
N LYS A 225 5.42 -10.78 -2.65
CA LYS A 225 5.82 -9.47 -2.11
C LYS A 225 4.70 -8.46 -2.30
N MET A 226 4.24 -7.88 -1.19
CA MET A 226 3.23 -6.82 -1.19
C MET A 226 3.89 -5.45 -1.25
N GLY A 227 3.57 -4.66 -2.27
CA GLY A 227 3.95 -3.25 -2.36
C GLY A 227 2.86 -2.34 -1.82
N MET A 228 1.58 -2.75 -1.95
CA MET A 228 0.43 -2.10 -1.32
C MET A 228 -0.12 -2.98 -0.20
N LEU A 229 -0.10 -2.47 1.03
CA LEU A 229 -0.57 -3.21 2.22
C LEU A 229 -2.07 -3.05 2.42
N PHE A 230 -2.60 -1.86 2.14
CA PHE A 230 -4.02 -1.51 2.26
C PHE A 230 -4.44 -0.59 1.10
N PRO A 231 -5.64 -0.77 0.56
CA PRO A 231 -6.52 -1.93 0.76
C PRO A 231 -5.90 -3.20 0.17
N MET A 232 -6.14 -4.35 0.82
CA MET A 232 -5.68 -5.63 0.28
C MET A 232 -6.34 -5.90 -1.08
N GLU A 233 -5.52 -6.20 -2.08
CA GLU A 233 -5.99 -6.66 -3.39
C GLU A 233 -6.30 -8.16 -3.28
N PRO A 234 -7.60 -8.56 -3.32
CA PRO A 234 -7.96 -9.91 -2.90
C PRO A 234 -7.60 -10.98 -3.94
N GLN A 235 -7.55 -10.61 -5.22
CA GLN A 235 -7.38 -11.61 -6.27
C GLN A 235 -5.97 -12.21 -6.26
N ILE A 236 -4.92 -11.39 -6.08
CA ILE A 236 -3.56 -11.90 -6.03
C ILE A 236 -3.35 -12.86 -4.85
N VAL A 237 -4.01 -12.59 -3.70
CA VAL A 237 -3.93 -13.46 -2.52
C VAL A 237 -4.62 -14.82 -2.80
N ARG A 238 -5.79 -14.78 -3.45
CA ARG A 238 -6.49 -16.02 -3.86
C ARG A 238 -5.69 -16.83 -4.88
N ASP A 239 -5.13 -16.16 -5.88
CA ASP A 239 -4.31 -16.82 -6.90
C ASP A 239 -3.03 -17.40 -6.32
N PHE A 240 -2.37 -16.64 -5.44
CA PHE A 240 -1.19 -17.07 -4.71
C PHE A 240 -1.45 -18.30 -3.83
N ALA A 241 -2.60 -18.35 -3.18
CA ALA A 241 -2.96 -19.43 -2.24
C ALA A 241 -3.26 -20.77 -2.94
N ARG A 242 -3.46 -20.79 -4.26
CA ARG A 242 -3.83 -22.03 -4.97
C ARG A 242 -2.75 -23.10 -4.85
N GLY A 243 -3.15 -24.28 -4.38
CA GLY A 243 -2.28 -25.44 -4.23
C GLY A 243 -1.34 -25.37 -3.02
N LEU A 244 -1.36 -24.31 -2.25
CA LEU A 244 -0.57 -24.22 -1.01
C LEU A 244 -1.28 -24.94 0.14
N GLU A 245 -0.50 -25.58 1.00
CA GLU A 245 -0.95 -26.17 2.26
C GLU A 245 -0.85 -25.16 3.41
N GLU A 246 0.20 -24.33 3.38
CA GLU A 246 0.46 -23.33 4.41
C GLU A 246 0.93 -22.01 3.79
N ILE A 247 0.54 -20.89 4.41
CA ILE A 247 1.05 -19.55 4.13
C ILE A 247 1.68 -19.01 5.41
N PHE A 248 2.97 -18.65 5.32
CA PHE A 248 3.70 -17.98 6.38
C PHE A 248 3.77 -16.48 6.07
N VAL A 249 3.23 -15.64 6.98
CA VAL A 249 3.23 -14.18 6.81
C VAL A 249 4.34 -13.58 7.66
N ILE A 250 5.26 -12.85 7.01
CA ILE A 250 6.41 -12.22 7.70
C ILE A 250 6.21 -10.72 7.70
N GLU A 251 6.01 -10.17 8.90
CA GLU A 251 5.77 -8.74 9.16
C GLU A 251 6.69 -8.23 10.27
N GLU A 252 6.95 -6.91 10.28
CA GLU A 252 7.87 -6.30 11.26
C GLU A 252 7.26 -6.17 12.66
N LYS A 253 5.93 -6.12 12.77
CA LYS A 253 5.25 -5.79 14.02
C LYS A 253 4.05 -6.72 14.24
N ARG A 254 2.89 -6.12 14.43
CA ARG A 254 1.64 -6.84 14.70
C ARG A 254 1.01 -7.35 13.40
N PRO A 255 0.21 -8.41 13.47
CA PRO A 255 -0.51 -8.93 12.30
C PRO A 255 -1.31 -7.84 11.59
N PHE A 256 -1.00 -7.61 10.32
CA PHE A 256 -1.73 -6.71 9.44
C PHE A 256 -2.03 -7.41 8.11
N LEU A 257 -0.99 -7.84 7.38
CA LEU A 257 -1.16 -8.65 6.17
C LEU A 257 -1.77 -10.01 6.49
N GLU A 258 -1.35 -10.63 7.58
CA GLU A 258 -1.91 -11.90 8.06
C GLU A 258 -3.42 -11.80 8.27
N MET A 259 -3.89 -10.75 8.94
CA MET A 259 -5.31 -10.51 9.19
C MET A 259 -6.09 -10.37 7.87
N PHE A 260 -5.57 -9.61 6.90
CA PHE A 260 -6.21 -9.46 5.61
C PHE A 260 -6.17 -10.72 4.76
N ALA A 261 -5.06 -11.46 4.76
CA ALA A 261 -4.95 -12.73 4.05
C ALA A 261 -5.96 -13.76 4.58
N LYS A 262 -6.09 -13.87 5.92
CA LYS A 262 -7.11 -14.68 6.56
C LYS A 262 -8.53 -14.27 6.15
N ASN A 263 -8.82 -12.97 6.12
CA ASN A 263 -10.12 -12.46 5.73
C ASN A 263 -10.45 -12.76 4.24
N VAL A 264 -9.46 -12.60 3.35
CA VAL A 264 -9.63 -12.88 1.91
C VAL A 264 -9.89 -14.35 1.63
N LEU A 265 -9.26 -15.24 2.39
CA LEU A 265 -9.34 -16.69 2.20
C LEU A 265 -10.39 -17.38 3.07
N TYR A 266 -11.04 -16.63 3.97
CA TYR A 266 -12.10 -17.16 4.82
C TYR A 266 -13.24 -17.76 3.98
N GLY A 267 -13.62 -18.99 4.30
CA GLY A 267 -14.68 -19.71 3.57
C GLY A 267 -14.28 -20.22 2.18
N SER A 268 -13.04 -20.04 1.75
CA SER A 268 -12.55 -20.62 0.49
C SER A 268 -12.35 -22.13 0.63
N ALA A 269 -12.76 -22.89 -0.39
CA ALA A 269 -12.48 -24.32 -0.44
C ALA A 269 -10.96 -24.56 -0.48
N ASN A 270 -10.46 -25.48 0.34
CA ASN A 270 -9.03 -25.82 0.43
C ASN A 270 -8.14 -24.61 0.77
N ALA A 271 -8.64 -23.69 1.61
CA ALA A 271 -7.81 -22.60 2.09
C ALA A 271 -6.58 -23.14 2.85
N PRO A 272 -5.37 -22.65 2.55
CA PRO A 272 -4.17 -23.03 3.29
C PRO A 272 -4.25 -22.57 4.75
N ARG A 273 -3.52 -23.24 5.63
CA ARG A 273 -3.29 -22.73 6.98
C ARG A 273 -2.48 -21.44 6.90
N ILE A 274 -2.88 -20.39 7.63
CA ILE A 274 -2.15 -19.12 7.67
C ILE A 274 -1.56 -18.92 9.05
N VAL A 275 -0.25 -18.71 9.11
CA VAL A 275 0.54 -18.41 10.30
C VAL A 275 1.42 -17.19 10.07
N GLY A 276 1.59 -16.37 11.14
CA GLY A 276 2.45 -15.21 11.13
C GLY A 276 2.70 -14.68 12.52
#